data_305709bd598206ea27c4de2f78fb54bd
#
_entry.id   305709bd598206ea27c4de2f78fb54bd
#
_cell.length_a   1.000
_cell.length_b   1.000
_cell.length_c   1.000
_cell.angle_alpha   90.00
_cell.angle_beta   90.00
_cell.angle_gamma   90.00
#
_symmetry.space_group_name_H-M   'P 1'
#
loop_
_entity.id
_entity.type
_entity.pdbx_description
1 polymer ?
#
loop_
_entity_poly.entity_id
_entity_poly.type
_entity_poly.pdbx_seq_one_letter_code
_entity_poly.pdbx_strand_id
1 'polypeptide(L)'
;MNLDWSEFLSALDESPFEETPVDLDTFLHDPQYLDQPELSQIQRDLVEAMSQIYKESDLITFMGYEQGKAHFKKYTKAEVLLQLGKGSGKDHTSTIGCAYLVYKLLCLKDPARYFGKPPGDAIDIINVAVNAQQAKNVFFKGFKNKIARSPWFAGKYDAKADSIEFDKAITVYSGHSEREGHEGLNLILAILDEISGFAQDSASGNENAKTGDAIYKAFRASVDSRFPDFGKVILLSFPRYPGDFISKRYDEVVAEKDVEHKSHTFVINEELPHDSIDNQFTIEWTEDHIISYKYPGVYAIKRTTWDANPTRRIEDFKIAFMTDNADAMQRFACMPSFSSDAFFKDKSVLERAMCLHNPIDQSKRIEPVWQPQEDIRYYLHADLAQKHDKCAVAIAHVDKWVQIRTFNDYTQVHPFVIVDAIVWWEPKKEGPVNLSEVKDWIVNFRRQGFQLGLVTFDRWQSFDIQQELKSVGIKTDTLSVGKKHYEDLAMLYYESRVLMPHIDILLQEMSELKIINDRKVDHPRKGSKDLSDAVTGAVYNAIAHTPRNLNQEIEIHDWKSINKKHNQDENDNKRWEPEEMPDDIANFLDSFNML
;
A
#
# COMPACT_ATOMS: atom_id res chain seq x y z
N MET A 1 6.43 -68.10 20.52
CA MET A 1 5.69 -66.86 20.82
C MET A 1 4.66 -66.67 19.73
N ASN A 2 3.43 -67.01 19.97
CA ASN A 2 2.32 -66.62 19.10
C ASN A 2 2.08 -65.15 19.35
N LEU A 3 2.48 -64.33 18.44
CA LEU A 3 2.04 -62.93 18.42
C LEU A 3 0.53 -62.94 18.20
N ASP A 4 -0.23 -62.46 19.19
CA ASP A 4 -1.66 -62.30 19.06
C ASP A 4 -1.93 -61.09 18.14
N TRP A 5 -2.10 -61.43 16.86
CA TRP A 5 -2.41 -60.46 15.83
C TRP A 5 -3.68 -59.70 16.06
N SER A 6 -4.58 -60.24 16.91
CA SER A 6 -5.84 -59.54 17.28
C SER A 6 -5.60 -58.37 18.23
N GLU A 7 -4.68 -58.51 19.20
CA GLU A 7 -4.25 -57.37 20.04
C GLU A 7 -3.46 -56.32 19.23
N PHE A 8 -2.62 -56.76 18.31
CA PHE A 8 -1.87 -55.84 17.43
C PHE A 8 -2.80 -55.11 16.46
N LEU A 9 -3.76 -55.81 15.86
CA LEU A 9 -4.77 -55.18 14.98
C LEU A 9 -5.74 -54.30 15.77
N SER A 10 -6.14 -54.64 17.01
CA SER A 10 -6.96 -53.78 17.84
C SER A 10 -6.22 -52.53 18.30
N ALA A 11 -4.89 -52.60 18.51
CA ALA A 11 -4.06 -51.46 18.83
C ALA A 11 -3.82 -50.54 17.60
N LEU A 12 -3.90 -51.08 16.38
CA LEU A 12 -3.86 -50.32 15.13
C LEU A 12 -5.19 -49.67 14.77
N ASP A 13 -6.30 -50.15 15.33
CA ASP A 13 -7.65 -49.72 14.97
C ASP A 13 -8.30 -48.78 16.01
N GLU A 14 -7.57 -48.28 17.01
CA GLU A 14 -8.11 -47.25 17.93
C GLU A 14 -8.09 -45.89 17.24
N SER A 15 -9.27 -45.49 16.72
CA SER A 15 -9.48 -44.14 16.22
C SER A 15 -8.97 -43.08 17.23
N PRO A 16 -8.19 -42.09 16.81
CA PRO A 16 -7.74 -41.00 17.70
C PRO A 16 -8.85 -40.08 18.16
N PHE A 17 -10.05 -40.28 17.64
CA PHE A 17 -11.23 -39.44 17.93
C PHE A 17 -12.11 -40.03 19.01
N GLU A 18 -12.57 -39.20 19.92
CA GLU A 18 -13.62 -39.49 20.87
C GLU A 18 -15.01 -39.33 20.24
N GLU A 19 -15.14 -38.29 19.39
CA GLU A 19 -16.32 -37.99 18.58
C GLU A 19 -15.85 -37.74 17.12
N THR A 20 -16.52 -38.35 16.15
CA THR A 20 -16.23 -38.08 14.76
C THR A 20 -16.62 -36.63 14.41
N PRO A 21 -15.67 -35.81 13.96
CA PRO A 21 -15.97 -34.41 13.67
C PRO A 21 -16.95 -34.29 12.50
N VAL A 22 -17.93 -33.40 12.64
CA VAL A 22 -18.83 -33.06 11.53
C VAL A 22 -18.11 -32.16 10.51
N ASP A 23 -18.62 -32.17 9.29
CA ASP A 23 -18.15 -31.27 8.23
C ASP A 23 -18.48 -29.79 8.53
N LEU A 24 -17.88 -28.89 7.75
CA LEU A 24 -18.04 -27.44 7.96
C LEU A 24 -19.50 -26.98 7.78
N ASP A 25 -20.25 -27.58 6.85
CA ASP A 25 -21.63 -27.18 6.61
C ASP A 25 -22.52 -27.50 7.81
N THR A 26 -22.40 -28.72 8.32
CA THR A 26 -23.10 -29.13 9.56
C THR A 26 -22.69 -28.26 10.74
N PHE A 27 -21.37 -28.00 10.90
CA PHE A 27 -20.88 -27.15 12.00
C PHE A 27 -21.39 -25.71 11.93
N LEU A 28 -21.54 -25.16 10.71
CA LEU A 28 -22.03 -23.79 10.51
C LEU A 28 -23.54 -23.66 10.77
N HIS A 29 -24.33 -24.57 10.18
CA HIS A 29 -25.78 -24.34 10.04
C HIS A 29 -26.64 -25.09 11.07
N ASP A 30 -26.13 -26.17 11.62
CA ASP A 30 -26.92 -26.93 12.63
C ASP A 30 -26.96 -26.13 13.95
N PRO A 31 -28.19 -25.91 14.50
CA PRO A 31 -28.40 -25.24 15.79
C PRO A 31 -27.66 -25.88 16.98
N GLN A 32 -27.24 -27.13 16.87
CA GLN A 32 -26.42 -27.80 17.88
C GLN A 32 -25.03 -27.21 17.98
N TYR A 33 -24.50 -26.65 16.85
CA TYR A 33 -23.17 -26.07 16.76
C TYR A 33 -23.22 -24.54 16.72
N LEU A 34 -23.04 -23.88 15.56
CA LEU A 34 -22.90 -22.42 15.52
C LEU A 34 -24.15 -21.65 15.09
N ASP A 35 -25.08 -22.27 14.35
CA ASP A 35 -26.29 -21.61 13.79
C ASP A 35 -25.95 -20.28 13.10
N GLN A 36 -25.01 -20.34 12.14
CA GLN A 36 -24.52 -19.17 11.43
C GLN A 36 -25.08 -19.12 10.00
N PRO A 37 -25.20 -17.92 9.40
CA PRO A 37 -25.58 -17.78 8.00
C PRO A 37 -24.54 -18.36 7.05
N GLU A 38 -24.93 -18.53 5.77
CA GLU A 38 -24.08 -19.00 4.70
C GLU A 38 -22.83 -18.12 4.55
N LEU A 39 -21.69 -18.78 4.31
CA LEU A 39 -20.41 -18.14 3.99
C LEU A 39 -20.17 -18.15 2.47
N SER A 40 -19.52 -17.11 1.94
CA SER A 40 -19.01 -17.17 0.59
C SER A 40 -17.97 -18.29 0.44
N GLN A 41 -17.74 -18.76 -0.81
CA GLN A 41 -16.72 -19.79 -1.06
C GLN A 41 -15.34 -19.38 -0.53
N ILE A 42 -14.97 -18.09 -0.68
CA ILE A 42 -13.73 -17.53 -0.14
C ILE A 42 -13.67 -17.67 1.38
N GLN A 43 -14.74 -17.30 2.07
CA GLN A 43 -14.83 -17.40 3.52
C GLN A 43 -14.79 -18.86 4.01
N ARG A 44 -15.43 -19.78 3.28
CA ARG A 44 -15.37 -21.24 3.55
C ARG A 44 -13.95 -21.77 3.40
N ASP A 45 -13.27 -21.45 2.29
CA ASP A 45 -11.88 -21.86 2.06
C ASP A 45 -10.94 -21.36 3.16
N LEU A 46 -11.21 -20.15 3.68
CA LEU A 46 -10.46 -19.59 4.81
C LEU A 46 -10.68 -20.36 6.11
N VAL A 47 -11.93 -20.66 6.44
CA VAL A 47 -12.26 -21.45 7.65
C VAL A 47 -11.59 -22.82 7.58
N GLU A 48 -11.65 -23.49 6.44
CA GLU A 48 -10.97 -24.79 6.24
C GLU A 48 -9.46 -24.66 6.36
N ALA A 49 -8.83 -23.66 5.71
CA ALA A 49 -7.38 -23.46 5.81
C ALA A 49 -6.92 -23.13 7.24
N MET A 50 -7.73 -22.38 8.00
CA MET A 50 -7.45 -22.05 9.41
C MET A 50 -7.57 -23.28 10.32
N SER A 51 -8.55 -24.14 10.08
CA SER A 51 -8.94 -25.23 10.99
C SER A 51 -8.43 -26.61 10.58
N GLN A 52 -7.71 -26.73 9.45
CA GLN A 52 -7.19 -28.02 9.00
C GLN A 52 -5.99 -28.46 9.87
N ILE A 53 -6.23 -29.48 10.70
CA ILE A 53 -5.26 -30.05 11.65
C ILE A 53 -5.15 -31.58 11.57
N TYR A 54 -5.98 -32.22 10.75
CA TYR A 54 -6.00 -33.68 10.66
C TYR A 54 -4.94 -34.21 9.70
N LYS A 55 -4.43 -35.42 9.99
CA LYS A 55 -3.52 -36.12 9.12
C LYS A 55 -4.23 -36.56 7.82
N GLU A 56 -3.47 -36.76 6.76
CA GLU A 56 -4.04 -37.20 5.48
C GLU A 56 -4.84 -38.51 5.62
N SER A 57 -4.33 -39.45 6.44
CA SER A 57 -5.01 -40.71 6.75
C SER A 57 -6.40 -40.54 7.34
N ASP A 58 -6.56 -39.57 8.25
CA ASP A 58 -7.84 -39.30 8.92
C ASP A 58 -8.85 -38.69 7.94
N LEU A 59 -8.39 -37.74 7.09
CA LEU A 59 -9.22 -37.15 6.05
C LEU A 59 -9.67 -38.18 5.01
N ILE A 60 -8.77 -39.13 4.63
CA ILE A 60 -9.12 -40.26 3.75
C ILE A 60 -10.21 -41.11 4.40
N THR A 61 -10.12 -41.34 5.68
CA THR A 61 -11.13 -42.12 6.44
C THR A 61 -12.47 -41.39 6.46
N PHE A 62 -12.50 -40.07 6.63
CA PHE A 62 -13.76 -39.28 6.72
C PHE A 62 -14.40 -39.03 5.36
N MET A 63 -13.58 -38.72 4.33
CA MET A 63 -14.05 -38.19 3.05
C MET A 63 -13.85 -39.12 1.86
N GLY A 64 -13.16 -40.26 2.06
CA GLY A 64 -12.71 -41.13 1.01
C GLY A 64 -11.36 -40.70 0.39
N TYR A 65 -10.74 -41.59 -0.37
CA TYR A 65 -9.35 -41.45 -0.79
C TYR A 65 -9.08 -40.19 -1.62
N GLU A 66 -9.84 -39.95 -2.69
CA GLU A 66 -9.63 -38.79 -3.58
C GLU A 66 -9.93 -37.48 -2.89
N GLN A 67 -11.07 -37.36 -2.21
CA GLN A 67 -11.49 -36.13 -1.54
C GLN A 67 -10.59 -35.82 -0.34
N GLY A 68 -10.21 -36.82 0.46
CA GLY A 68 -9.33 -36.63 1.62
C GLY A 68 -7.95 -36.12 1.21
N LYS A 69 -7.35 -36.68 0.14
CA LYS A 69 -6.08 -36.18 -0.41
C LYS A 69 -6.19 -34.76 -0.97
N ALA A 70 -7.25 -34.47 -1.74
CA ALA A 70 -7.47 -33.15 -2.30
C ALA A 70 -7.65 -32.10 -1.21
N HIS A 71 -8.43 -32.42 -0.17
CA HIS A 71 -8.65 -31.55 1.00
C HIS A 71 -7.35 -31.30 1.76
N PHE A 72 -6.57 -32.35 2.05
CA PHE A 72 -5.28 -32.21 2.72
C PHE A 72 -4.33 -31.30 1.94
N LYS A 73 -4.16 -31.55 0.64
CA LYS A 73 -3.31 -30.72 -0.23
C LYS A 73 -3.76 -29.26 -0.29
N LYS A 74 -5.08 -29.02 -0.37
CA LYS A 74 -5.64 -27.67 -0.50
C LYS A 74 -5.51 -26.87 0.79
N TYR A 75 -5.79 -27.46 1.95
CA TYR A 75 -6.00 -26.73 3.19
C TYR A 75 -4.93 -26.93 4.27
N THR A 76 -4.00 -27.89 4.12
CA THR A 76 -2.86 -28.00 5.04
C THR A 76 -1.84 -26.92 4.70
N LYS A 77 -1.99 -25.78 5.36
CA LYS A 77 -1.20 -24.55 5.13
C LYS A 77 -0.57 -24.10 6.43
N ALA A 78 0.70 -23.76 6.37
CA ALA A 78 1.42 -23.20 7.51
C ALA A 78 1.24 -21.68 7.62
N GLU A 79 0.87 -21.02 6.52
CA GLU A 79 0.61 -19.58 6.47
C GLU A 79 -0.62 -19.30 5.62
N VAL A 80 -1.51 -18.44 6.15
CA VAL A 80 -2.69 -17.93 5.45
C VAL A 80 -2.63 -16.42 5.44
N LEU A 81 -2.54 -15.82 4.26
CA LEU A 81 -2.37 -14.38 4.08
C LEU A 81 -3.57 -13.79 3.36
N LEU A 82 -4.25 -12.86 4.03
CA LEU A 82 -5.53 -12.31 3.60
C LEU A 82 -5.45 -10.80 3.46
N GLN A 83 -5.30 -10.33 2.21
CA GLN A 83 -5.56 -8.95 1.86
C GLN A 83 -7.04 -8.79 1.52
N LEU A 84 -7.83 -8.37 2.48
CA LEU A 84 -9.27 -8.23 2.33
C LEU A 84 -9.73 -6.82 2.69
N GLY A 85 -10.59 -6.25 1.87
CA GLY A 85 -11.15 -4.93 2.13
C GLY A 85 -11.90 -4.83 3.46
N LYS A 86 -12.01 -3.61 3.99
CA LYS A 86 -12.71 -3.35 5.25
C LYS A 86 -14.20 -3.68 5.13
N GLY A 87 -14.71 -4.52 6.01
CA GLY A 87 -16.10 -5.00 5.94
C GLY A 87 -16.27 -6.29 5.13
N SER A 88 -15.20 -6.94 4.69
CA SER A 88 -15.20 -8.23 3.99
C SER A 88 -15.66 -9.41 4.86
N GLY A 89 -15.89 -9.20 6.15
CA GLY A 89 -16.25 -10.27 7.08
C GLY A 89 -15.04 -11.02 7.66
N LYS A 90 -13.82 -10.53 7.50
CA LYS A 90 -12.59 -11.18 7.99
C LYS A 90 -12.65 -11.57 9.47
N ASP A 91 -13.16 -10.69 10.35
CA ASP A 91 -13.29 -10.96 11.78
C ASP A 91 -14.35 -12.02 12.07
N HIS A 92 -15.47 -11.99 11.33
CA HIS A 92 -16.50 -13.01 11.42
C HIS A 92 -15.97 -14.39 11.01
N THR A 93 -15.28 -14.45 9.88
CA THR A 93 -14.70 -15.68 9.34
C THR A 93 -13.59 -16.24 10.24
N SER A 94 -12.70 -15.38 10.75
CA SER A 94 -11.61 -15.81 11.64
C SER A 94 -12.12 -16.35 12.97
N THR A 95 -13.19 -15.77 13.53
CA THR A 95 -13.82 -16.29 14.75
C THR A 95 -14.52 -17.63 14.53
N ILE A 96 -15.12 -17.87 13.36
CA ILE A 96 -15.67 -19.18 12.96
C ILE A 96 -14.55 -20.19 12.79
N GLY A 97 -13.48 -19.82 12.07
CA GLY A 97 -12.33 -20.71 11.86
C GLY A 97 -11.65 -21.13 13.18
N CYS A 98 -11.55 -20.19 14.13
CA CYS A 98 -11.05 -20.50 15.47
C CYS A 98 -12.00 -21.44 16.22
N ALA A 99 -13.33 -21.23 16.16
CA ALA A 99 -14.30 -22.10 16.80
C ALA A 99 -14.28 -23.51 16.19
N TYR A 100 -14.16 -23.61 14.87
CA TYR A 100 -14.10 -24.91 14.20
C TYR A 100 -12.77 -25.64 14.49
N LEU A 101 -11.67 -24.92 14.63
CA LEU A 101 -10.39 -25.50 15.08
C LEU A 101 -10.52 -26.06 16.50
N VAL A 102 -11.05 -25.26 17.45
CA VAL A 102 -11.27 -25.72 18.84
C VAL A 102 -12.20 -26.93 18.87
N TYR A 103 -13.29 -26.91 18.09
CA TYR A 103 -14.19 -28.05 17.93
C TYR A 103 -13.44 -29.32 17.49
N LYS A 104 -12.66 -29.21 16.41
CA LYS A 104 -11.86 -30.33 15.88
C LYS A 104 -10.84 -30.86 16.90
N LEU A 105 -10.21 -29.97 17.68
CA LEU A 105 -9.28 -30.38 18.75
C LEU A 105 -10.01 -31.12 19.88
N LEU A 106 -11.19 -30.65 20.27
CA LEU A 106 -12.00 -31.29 21.33
C LEU A 106 -12.56 -32.64 20.91
N CYS A 107 -12.75 -32.89 19.61
CA CYS A 107 -13.14 -34.22 19.10
C CYS A 107 -12.03 -35.28 19.25
N LEU A 108 -10.76 -34.90 19.42
CA LEU A 108 -9.67 -35.84 19.67
C LEU A 108 -9.70 -36.39 21.11
N LYS A 109 -9.39 -37.66 21.32
CA LYS A 109 -9.25 -38.26 22.66
C LYS A 109 -8.17 -37.56 23.49
N ASP A 110 -7.00 -37.35 22.92
CA ASP A 110 -5.86 -36.64 23.49
C ASP A 110 -5.19 -35.79 22.40
N PRO A 111 -5.53 -34.49 22.31
CA PRO A 111 -4.97 -33.60 21.30
C PRO A 111 -3.43 -33.49 21.37
N ALA A 112 -2.85 -33.42 22.58
CA ALA A 112 -1.40 -33.34 22.73
C ALA A 112 -0.69 -34.54 22.12
N ARG A 113 -1.16 -35.76 22.48
CA ARG A 113 -0.60 -37.00 21.95
C ARG A 113 -0.79 -37.12 20.43
N TYR A 114 -1.91 -36.65 19.90
CA TYR A 114 -2.16 -36.63 18.44
C TYR A 114 -1.06 -35.90 17.67
N PHE A 115 -0.55 -34.79 18.22
CA PHE A 115 0.55 -34.00 17.68
C PHE A 115 1.94 -34.44 18.18
N GLY A 116 2.06 -35.63 18.79
CA GLY A 116 3.34 -36.19 19.24
C GLY A 116 3.92 -35.53 20.49
N LYS A 117 3.06 -34.85 21.29
CA LYS A 117 3.43 -34.22 22.57
C LYS A 117 3.13 -35.13 23.76
N PRO A 118 3.73 -34.84 24.94
CA PRO A 118 3.32 -35.51 26.17
C PRO A 118 1.82 -35.33 26.44
N PRO A 119 1.16 -36.35 27.03
CA PRO A 119 -0.26 -36.25 27.39
C PRO A 119 -0.53 -35.07 28.31
N GLY A 120 -1.55 -34.27 28.00
CA GLY A 120 -1.94 -33.12 28.80
C GLY A 120 -1.12 -31.85 28.58
N ASP A 121 -0.16 -31.85 27.65
CA ASP A 121 0.51 -30.62 27.22
C ASP A 121 -0.51 -29.62 26.66
N ALA A 122 -0.29 -28.33 26.96
CA ALA A 122 -1.16 -27.28 26.50
C ALA A 122 -1.13 -27.12 24.97
N ILE A 123 -2.26 -26.74 24.40
CA ILE A 123 -2.41 -26.31 23.01
C ILE A 123 -3.01 -24.92 23.01
N ASP A 124 -2.24 -23.98 22.50
CA ASP A 124 -2.56 -22.57 22.61
C ASP A 124 -2.93 -21.97 21.25
N ILE A 125 -3.91 -21.09 21.26
CA ILE A 125 -4.36 -20.30 20.12
C ILE A 125 -4.32 -18.84 20.55
N ILE A 126 -3.81 -17.95 19.71
CA ILE A 126 -3.76 -16.53 20.03
C ILE A 126 -4.26 -15.67 18.87
N ASN A 127 -5.05 -14.64 19.21
CA ASN A 127 -5.35 -13.53 18.32
C ASN A 127 -4.60 -12.29 18.80
N VAL A 128 -3.79 -11.69 17.92
CA VAL A 128 -2.99 -10.49 18.19
C VAL A 128 -3.46 -9.36 17.30
N ALA A 129 -3.81 -8.21 17.91
CA ALA A 129 -4.14 -6.99 17.19
C ALA A 129 -3.19 -5.84 17.58
N VAL A 130 -3.27 -4.71 16.87
CA VAL A 130 -2.42 -3.52 17.09
C VAL A 130 -2.47 -3.04 18.54
N ASN A 131 -3.64 -3.14 19.18
CA ASN A 131 -3.79 -2.85 20.59
C ASN A 131 -4.72 -3.85 21.30
N ALA A 132 -4.54 -3.99 22.62
CA ALA A 132 -5.29 -4.92 23.45
C ALA A 132 -6.82 -4.73 23.41
N GLN A 133 -7.27 -3.47 23.30
CA GLN A 133 -8.70 -3.16 23.26
C GLN A 133 -9.36 -3.64 21.96
N GLN A 134 -8.64 -3.55 20.84
CA GLN A 134 -9.11 -4.04 19.54
C GLN A 134 -9.21 -5.58 19.55
N ALA A 135 -8.17 -6.27 20.02
CA ALA A 135 -8.16 -7.73 20.15
C ALA A 135 -9.34 -8.22 20.98
N LYS A 136 -9.60 -7.57 22.14
CA LYS A 136 -10.70 -7.90 23.04
C LYS A 136 -12.08 -7.62 22.46
N ASN A 137 -12.29 -6.44 21.88
CA ASN A 137 -13.61 -5.98 21.49
C ASN A 137 -14.10 -6.58 20.19
N VAL A 138 -13.21 -6.92 19.28
CA VAL A 138 -13.58 -7.40 17.95
C VAL A 138 -13.52 -8.92 17.89
N PHE A 139 -12.34 -9.49 17.90
CA PHE A 139 -12.19 -10.93 17.75
C PHE A 139 -12.71 -11.70 18.99
N PHE A 140 -12.17 -11.41 20.18
CA PHE A 140 -12.42 -12.20 21.37
C PHE A 140 -13.89 -12.18 21.80
N LYS A 141 -14.54 -11.01 21.75
CA LYS A 141 -15.99 -10.90 22.02
C LYS A 141 -16.82 -11.66 20.99
N GLY A 142 -16.44 -11.57 19.69
CA GLY A 142 -17.11 -12.29 18.61
C GLY A 142 -17.01 -13.80 18.77
N PHE A 143 -15.82 -14.29 19.09
CA PHE A 143 -15.56 -15.70 19.34
C PHE A 143 -16.33 -16.19 20.57
N LYS A 144 -16.22 -15.50 21.71
CA LYS A 144 -16.93 -15.83 22.94
C LYS A 144 -18.45 -15.91 22.74
N ASN A 145 -19.04 -14.99 22.00
CA ASN A 145 -20.46 -14.98 21.71
C ASN A 145 -20.90 -16.20 20.88
N LYS A 146 -20.07 -16.66 19.94
CA LYS A 146 -20.38 -17.84 19.12
C LYS A 146 -20.39 -19.11 19.95
N ILE A 147 -19.34 -19.37 20.74
CA ILE A 147 -19.28 -20.57 21.60
C ILE A 147 -20.32 -20.56 22.71
N ALA A 148 -20.65 -19.38 23.26
CA ALA A 148 -21.67 -19.27 24.32
C ALA A 148 -23.11 -19.58 23.83
N ARG A 149 -23.37 -19.40 22.53
CA ARG A 149 -24.65 -19.74 21.91
C ARG A 149 -24.75 -21.20 21.45
N SER A 150 -23.62 -21.85 21.29
CA SER A 150 -23.55 -23.23 20.81
C SER A 150 -23.87 -24.24 21.94
N PRO A 151 -24.92 -25.05 21.81
CA PRO A 151 -25.19 -26.13 22.75
C PRO A 151 -24.05 -27.13 22.89
N TRP A 152 -23.31 -27.39 21.78
CA TRP A 152 -22.21 -28.34 21.79
C TRP A 152 -21.03 -27.91 22.69
N PHE A 153 -20.76 -26.60 22.78
CA PHE A 153 -19.70 -26.06 23.65
C PHE A 153 -20.12 -25.91 25.12
N ALA A 154 -21.39 -26.06 25.43
CA ALA A 154 -21.88 -25.87 26.79
C ALA A 154 -21.18 -26.80 27.79
N GLY A 155 -20.61 -26.22 28.85
CA GLY A 155 -19.89 -26.95 29.91
C GLY A 155 -18.49 -27.41 29.56
N LYS A 156 -17.95 -27.10 28.36
CA LYS A 156 -16.64 -27.52 27.91
C LYS A 156 -15.58 -26.42 28.00
N TYR A 157 -15.89 -25.24 28.55
CA TYR A 157 -14.97 -24.12 28.66
C TYR A 157 -15.21 -23.26 29.92
N ASP A 158 -14.14 -22.57 30.34
CA ASP A 158 -14.17 -21.49 31.34
C ASP A 158 -13.63 -20.19 30.69
N ALA A 159 -14.45 -19.12 30.75
CA ALA A 159 -14.14 -17.85 30.10
C ALA A 159 -13.59 -16.83 31.11
N LYS A 160 -12.31 -16.50 30.99
CA LYS A 160 -11.62 -15.46 31.77
C LYS A 160 -11.64 -14.10 31.04
N ALA A 161 -10.94 -13.13 31.61
CA ALA A 161 -10.91 -11.77 31.06
C ALA A 161 -10.18 -11.68 29.70
N ASP A 162 -9.09 -12.44 29.53
CA ASP A 162 -8.18 -12.38 28.38
C ASP A 162 -7.93 -13.74 27.72
N SER A 163 -8.56 -14.81 28.27
CA SER A 163 -8.46 -16.16 27.74
C SER A 163 -9.77 -16.93 27.89
N ILE A 164 -9.92 -17.97 27.09
CA ILE A 164 -10.94 -18.98 27.25
C ILE A 164 -10.23 -20.33 27.31
N GLU A 165 -10.37 -20.99 28.43
CA GLU A 165 -9.78 -22.29 28.69
C GLU A 165 -10.84 -23.37 28.41
N PHE A 166 -10.51 -24.31 27.56
CA PHE A 166 -11.34 -25.46 27.19
C PHE A 166 -10.80 -26.73 27.85
N ASP A 167 -11.61 -27.76 27.85
CA ASP A 167 -11.17 -29.12 28.21
C ASP A 167 -9.93 -29.52 27.39
N LYS A 168 -9.22 -30.56 27.85
CA LYS A 168 -8.03 -31.13 27.18
C LYS A 168 -6.87 -30.12 27.00
N ALA A 169 -6.75 -29.18 27.95
CA ALA A 169 -5.68 -28.16 28.01
C ALA A 169 -5.56 -27.28 26.75
N ILE A 170 -6.69 -26.95 26.13
CA ILE A 170 -6.76 -26.04 24.97
C ILE A 170 -7.10 -24.64 25.48
N THR A 171 -6.34 -23.62 25.08
CA THR A 171 -6.59 -22.23 25.49
C THR A 171 -6.57 -21.27 24.32
N VAL A 172 -7.55 -20.38 24.25
CA VAL A 172 -7.63 -19.27 23.28
C VAL A 172 -7.37 -17.97 24.00
N TYR A 173 -6.34 -17.24 23.55
CA TYR A 173 -5.89 -15.97 24.11
C TYR A 173 -6.29 -14.77 23.27
N SER A 174 -6.62 -13.68 23.94
CA SER A 174 -6.67 -12.34 23.34
C SER A 174 -5.35 -11.62 23.64
N GLY A 175 -4.48 -11.53 22.65
CA GLY A 175 -3.14 -10.94 22.78
C GLY A 175 -3.06 -9.52 22.25
N HIS A 176 -1.98 -8.84 22.62
CA HIS A 176 -1.56 -7.58 22.02
C HIS A 176 -0.09 -7.67 21.63
N SER A 177 0.43 -6.65 20.96
CA SER A 177 1.79 -6.64 20.38
C SER A 177 2.96 -6.74 21.39
N GLU A 178 2.73 -6.92 22.70
CA GLU A 178 3.81 -7.04 23.69
C GLU A 178 4.41 -8.44 23.71
N ARG A 179 5.68 -8.49 23.31
CA ARG A 179 6.46 -9.69 22.99
C ARG A 179 6.67 -10.63 24.20
N GLU A 180 6.81 -10.06 25.39
CA GLU A 180 7.29 -10.79 26.57
C GLU A 180 6.25 -11.73 27.20
N GLY A 181 4.96 -11.56 26.90
CA GLY A 181 3.90 -12.40 27.46
C GLY A 181 3.59 -13.69 26.68
N HIS A 182 4.18 -13.88 25.48
CA HIS A 182 3.81 -14.96 24.58
C HIS A 182 4.94 -15.96 24.29
N GLU A 183 6.14 -15.68 24.76
CA GLU A 183 7.28 -16.59 24.70
C GLU A 183 7.07 -17.75 25.71
N GLY A 184 6.66 -18.89 25.26
CA GLY A 184 6.38 -20.05 26.12
C GLY A 184 5.07 -20.73 25.86
N LEU A 185 4.18 -20.10 25.08
CA LEU A 185 2.93 -20.72 24.64
C LEU A 185 3.21 -21.84 23.64
N ASN A 186 2.43 -22.90 23.71
CA ASN A 186 2.44 -24.00 22.72
C ASN A 186 1.46 -23.66 21.59
N LEU A 187 1.83 -22.70 20.74
CA LEU A 187 0.95 -22.14 19.72
C LEU A 187 0.76 -23.08 18.53
N ILE A 188 -0.48 -23.53 18.32
CA ILE A 188 -0.93 -24.19 17.09
C ILE A 188 -1.46 -23.19 16.07
N LEU A 189 -2.04 -22.07 16.53
CA LEU A 189 -2.59 -21.03 15.69
C LEU A 189 -2.27 -19.64 16.25
N ALA A 190 -1.67 -18.78 15.42
CA ALA A 190 -1.52 -17.36 15.68
C ALA A 190 -2.26 -16.56 14.61
N ILE A 191 -3.20 -15.70 15.01
CA ILE A 191 -3.95 -14.80 14.14
C ILE A 191 -3.41 -13.40 14.36
N LEU A 192 -2.80 -12.79 13.35
CA LEU A 192 -2.23 -11.43 13.39
C LEU A 192 -3.17 -10.49 12.63
N ASP A 193 -4.05 -9.84 13.40
CA ASP A 193 -5.10 -8.97 12.85
C ASP A 193 -4.60 -7.55 12.65
N GLU A 194 -4.99 -6.95 11.53
CA GLU A 194 -4.60 -5.60 11.09
C GLU A 194 -3.07 -5.41 11.06
N ILE A 195 -2.33 -6.44 10.58
CA ILE A 195 -0.87 -6.47 10.67
C ILE A 195 -0.18 -5.28 9.98
N SER A 196 -0.77 -4.69 8.94
CA SER A 196 -0.29 -3.46 8.32
C SER A 196 -0.44 -2.22 9.23
N GLY A 197 -1.16 -2.34 10.33
CA GLY A 197 -1.32 -1.29 11.34
C GLY A 197 -0.21 -1.21 12.37
N PHE A 198 0.65 -2.22 12.46
CA PHE A 198 1.79 -2.19 13.36
C PHE A 198 2.87 -1.23 12.86
N ALA A 199 3.70 -0.72 13.77
CA ALA A 199 4.77 0.22 13.41
C ALA A 199 5.67 -0.34 12.30
N GLN A 200 6.10 0.52 11.37
CA GLN A 200 6.91 0.09 10.22
C GLN A 200 8.39 0.15 10.46
N ASP A 201 8.82 1.14 11.24
CA ASP A 201 10.21 1.36 11.59
C ASP A 201 10.35 1.64 13.08
N SER A 202 11.48 1.25 13.63
CA SER A 202 11.94 1.68 14.95
C SER A 202 12.29 3.17 14.95
N ALA A 203 11.29 4.00 14.58
CA ALA A 203 11.43 5.45 14.39
C ALA A 203 11.95 6.20 15.63
N SER A 204 12.09 5.52 16.77
CA SER A 204 12.52 6.12 18.04
C SER A 204 13.91 5.68 18.52
N GLY A 205 14.70 4.98 17.69
CA GLY A 205 15.97 4.41 18.18
C GLY A 205 15.80 3.32 19.25
N ASN A 206 14.56 2.90 19.49
CA ASN A 206 14.25 1.83 20.41
C ASN A 206 14.30 0.51 19.64
N GLU A 207 15.30 -0.32 19.89
CA GLU A 207 15.46 -1.66 19.28
C GLU A 207 14.26 -2.57 19.54
N ASN A 208 13.34 -2.18 20.43
CA ASN A 208 12.09 -2.86 20.77
C ASN A 208 10.87 -2.40 19.96
N ALA A 209 11.04 -1.66 18.88
CA ALA A 209 9.90 -1.23 18.05
C ALA A 209 9.24 -2.44 17.37
N LYS A 210 7.97 -2.59 17.63
CA LYS A 210 7.11 -3.71 17.27
C LYS A 210 6.64 -3.57 15.82
N THR A 211 7.52 -3.84 14.86
CA THR A 211 7.18 -3.85 13.44
C THR A 211 6.37 -5.10 13.08
N GLY A 212 5.49 -4.99 12.07
CA GLY A 212 4.74 -6.15 11.57
C GLY A 212 5.64 -7.34 11.22
N ASP A 213 6.82 -7.09 10.64
CA ASP A 213 7.82 -8.11 10.31
C ASP A 213 8.39 -8.80 11.57
N ALA A 214 8.76 -8.03 12.59
CA ALA A 214 9.30 -8.59 13.83
C ALA A 214 8.27 -9.44 14.59
N ILE A 215 7.01 -8.98 14.62
CA ILE A 215 5.90 -9.72 15.24
C ILE A 215 5.63 -11.01 14.46
N TYR A 216 5.51 -10.92 13.13
CA TYR A 216 5.33 -12.10 12.29
C TYR A 216 6.44 -13.15 12.51
N LYS A 217 7.71 -12.74 12.46
CA LYS A 217 8.85 -13.66 12.67
C LYS A 217 8.83 -14.32 14.04
N ALA A 218 8.47 -13.59 15.09
CA ALA A 218 8.40 -14.14 16.44
C ALA A 218 7.28 -15.20 16.57
N PHE A 219 6.07 -14.90 16.09
CA PHE A 219 4.96 -15.86 16.15
C PHE A 219 5.18 -17.04 15.19
N ARG A 220 5.77 -16.80 14.01
CA ARG A 220 6.11 -17.87 13.07
C ARG A 220 7.10 -18.86 13.69
N ALA A 221 8.18 -18.36 14.31
CA ALA A 221 9.17 -19.20 14.98
C ALA A 221 8.56 -20.00 16.15
N SER A 222 7.66 -19.38 16.93
CA SER A 222 6.96 -20.06 18.02
C SER A 222 6.07 -21.18 17.50
N VAL A 223 5.27 -20.93 16.47
CA VAL A 223 4.38 -21.93 15.86
C VAL A 223 5.17 -23.09 15.25
N ASP A 224 6.21 -22.79 14.44
CA ASP A 224 7.01 -23.81 13.76
C ASP A 224 7.77 -24.71 14.72
N SER A 225 8.26 -24.14 15.83
CA SER A 225 8.98 -24.93 16.84
C SER A 225 8.07 -25.88 17.63
N ARG A 226 6.78 -25.57 17.73
CA ARG A 226 5.83 -26.33 18.54
C ARG A 226 4.96 -27.30 17.73
N PHE A 227 4.52 -26.88 16.53
CA PHE A 227 3.64 -27.65 15.66
C PHE A 227 4.10 -27.57 14.20
N PRO A 228 5.25 -28.19 13.83
CA PRO A 228 5.86 -28.01 12.51
C PRO A 228 4.95 -28.44 11.35
N ASP A 229 4.09 -29.43 11.55
CA ASP A 229 3.25 -29.98 10.47
C ASP A 229 1.88 -29.30 10.35
N PHE A 230 1.33 -28.81 11.47
CA PHE A 230 -0.05 -28.31 11.51
C PHE A 230 -0.17 -26.89 12.09
N GLY A 231 0.89 -26.35 12.63
CA GLY A 231 0.90 -24.99 13.14
C GLY A 231 0.68 -23.95 12.04
N LYS A 232 -0.06 -22.89 12.37
CA LYS A 232 -0.51 -21.88 11.40
C LYS A 232 -0.31 -20.48 11.89
N VAL A 233 0.10 -19.61 10.97
CA VAL A 233 0.05 -18.14 11.16
C VAL A 233 -0.90 -17.56 10.14
N ILE A 234 -1.89 -16.81 10.62
CA ILE A 234 -2.87 -16.12 9.79
C ILE A 234 -2.57 -14.63 9.81
N LEU A 235 -2.38 -14.04 8.64
CA LEU A 235 -2.14 -12.61 8.46
C LEU A 235 -3.40 -11.97 7.87
N LEU A 236 -4.01 -11.05 8.62
CA LEU A 236 -5.24 -10.36 8.22
C LEU A 236 -4.97 -8.87 8.12
N SER A 237 -5.20 -8.25 6.99
CA SER A 237 -5.24 -6.79 6.84
C SER A 237 -5.82 -6.38 5.49
N PHE A 238 -6.25 -5.13 5.38
CA PHE A 238 -6.23 -4.44 4.08
C PHE A 238 -4.88 -3.71 3.94
N PRO A 239 -4.36 -3.53 2.71
CA PRO A 239 -3.11 -2.81 2.50
C PRO A 239 -3.31 -1.32 2.82
N ARG A 240 -2.43 -0.75 3.63
CA ARG A 240 -2.53 0.67 4.05
C ARG A 240 -1.78 1.61 3.11
N TYR A 241 -0.73 1.12 2.47
CA TYR A 241 0.06 1.84 1.46
C TYR A 241 0.84 0.83 0.63
N PRO A 242 1.30 1.23 -0.59
CA PRO A 242 2.13 0.36 -1.41
C PRO A 242 3.39 -0.06 -0.68
N GLY A 243 3.66 -1.36 -0.70
CA GLY A 243 4.84 -1.91 -0.03
C GLY A 243 4.77 -1.96 1.49
N ASP A 244 3.59 -1.89 2.10
CA ASP A 244 3.41 -2.24 3.51
C ASP A 244 3.67 -3.73 3.76
N PHE A 245 3.69 -4.15 5.03
CA PHE A 245 4.07 -5.51 5.38
C PHE A 245 3.25 -6.56 4.65
N ILE A 246 1.91 -6.43 4.62
CA ILE A 246 1.06 -7.46 4.02
C ILE A 246 1.19 -7.49 2.50
N SER A 247 1.39 -6.33 1.84
CA SER A 247 1.62 -6.24 0.40
C SER A 247 2.95 -6.88 0.01
N LYS A 248 4.04 -6.53 0.72
CA LYS A 248 5.36 -7.17 0.50
C LYS A 248 5.30 -8.67 0.69
N ARG A 249 4.67 -9.12 1.79
CA ARG A 249 4.56 -10.55 2.07
C ARG A 249 3.74 -11.27 1.01
N TYR A 250 2.67 -10.66 0.51
CA TYR A 250 1.88 -11.19 -0.59
C TYR A 250 2.72 -11.40 -1.86
N ASP A 251 3.47 -10.38 -2.28
CA ASP A 251 4.34 -10.46 -3.46
C ASP A 251 5.53 -11.44 -3.27
N GLU A 252 5.98 -11.63 -2.03
CA GLU A 252 6.99 -12.64 -1.70
C GLU A 252 6.49 -14.08 -1.87
N VAL A 253 5.23 -14.38 -1.58
CA VAL A 253 4.71 -15.75 -1.55
C VAL A 253 3.95 -16.16 -2.81
N VAL A 254 3.44 -15.19 -3.57
CA VAL A 254 2.79 -15.44 -4.86
C VAL A 254 3.84 -15.45 -5.96
N ALA A 255 3.94 -16.56 -6.69
CA ALA A 255 4.91 -16.74 -7.76
C ALA A 255 4.37 -16.22 -9.11
N GLU A 256 3.11 -16.53 -9.39
CA GLU A 256 2.45 -16.19 -10.64
C GLU A 256 0.99 -15.84 -10.38
N LYS A 257 0.54 -14.76 -10.96
CA LYS A 257 -0.83 -14.26 -10.84
C LYS A 257 -1.34 -13.80 -12.19
N ASP A 258 -2.59 -14.12 -12.44
CA ASP A 258 -3.40 -13.54 -13.51
C ASP A 258 -4.12 -12.33 -12.95
N VAL A 259 -3.94 -11.16 -13.55
CA VAL A 259 -4.50 -9.90 -13.08
C VAL A 259 -5.65 -9.49 -13.98
N GLU A 260 -6.84 -9.44 -13.43
CA GLU A 260 -8.03 -8.95 -14.11
C GLU A 260 -8.28 -7.49 -13.75
N HIS A 261 -8.45 -6.63 -14.77
CA HIS A 261 -8.87 -5.24 -14.62
C HIS A 261 -10.38 -5.16 -14.61
N LYS A 262 -10.94 -4.51 -13.61
CA LYS A 262 -12.37 -4.32 -13.42
C LYS A 262 -12.70 -2.85 -13.23
N SER A 263 -13.89 -2.46 -13.67
CA SER A 263 -14.39 -1.11 -13.48
C SER A 263 -15.85 -1.11 -13.08
N HIS A 264 -16.27 -0.05 -12.41
CA HIS A 264 -17.68 0.19 -12.10
C HIS A 264 -17.99 1.68 -12.18
N THR A 265 -19.13 2.00 -12.82
CA THR A 265 -19.59 3.37 -13.00
C THR A 265 -20.80 3.63 -12.11
N PHE A 266 -20.68 4.57 -11.19
CA PHE A 266 -21.78 5.07 -10.37
C PHE A 266 -22.53 6.19 -11.10
N VAL A 267 -23.85 6.17 -11.05
CA VAL A 267 -24.68 7.32 -11.42
C VAL A 267 -24.70 8.29 -10.23
N ILE A 268 -24.35 9.57 -10.44
CA ILE A 268 -24.23 10.55 -9.35
C ILE A 268 -25.62 10.94 -8.83
N ASN A 269 -26.53 11.30 -9.71
CA ASN A 269 -27.90 11.69 -9.39
C ASN A 269 -28.90 10.88 -10.23
N GLU A 270 -29.74 10.10 -9.56
CA GLU A 270 -30.75 9.24 -10.19
C GLU A 270 -31.86 10.02 -10.92
N GLU A 271 -32.04 11.31 -10.63
CA GLU A 271 -33.04 12.18 -11.26
C GLU A 271 -32.54 12.76 -12.59
N LEU A 272 -31.25 12.65 -12.90
CA LEU A 272 -30.65 13.14 -14.13
C LEU A 272 -30.45 11.99 -15.14
N PRO A 273 -30.33 12.29 -16.45
CA PRO A 273 -30.03 11.27 -17.44
C PRO A 273 -28.79 10.46 -17.09
N HIS A 274 -28.91 9.13 -17.07
CA HIS A 274 -27.85 8.22 -16.64
C HIS A 274 -26.67 8.17 -17.62
N ASP A 275 -26.91 8.53 -18.88
CA ASP A 275 -25.91 8.58 -19.96
C ASP A 275 -25.13 9.91 -20.02
N SER A 276 -25.44 10.87 -19.16
CA SER A 276 -24.68 12.12 -19.07
C SER A 276 -23.32 11.87 -18.38
N ILE A 277 -22.24 12.25 -19.05
CA ILE A 277 -20.88 12.13 -18.53
C ILE A 277 -20.73 12.88 -17.18
N ASP A 278 -21.38 14.02 -17.03
CA ASP A 278 -21.35 14.80 -15.79
C ASP A 278 -22.14 14.15 -14.64
N ASN A 279 -22.94 13.12 -14.94
CA ASN A 279 -23.73 12.36 -13.97
C ASN A 279 -23.14 10.98 -13.68
N GLN A 280 -21.89 10.72 -14.09
CA GLN A 280 -21.21 9.44 -13.90
C GLN A 280 -19.89 9.62 -13.16
N PHE A 281 -19.55 8.63 -12.34
CA PHE A 281 -18.27 8.53 -11.65
C PHE A 281 -17.78 7.08 -11.74
N THR A 282 -16.65 6.87 -12.41
CA THR A 282 -16.09 5.52 -12.64
C THR A 282 -14.91 5.27 -11.71
N ILE A 283 -14.87 4.09 -11.13
CA ILE A 283 -13.72 3.57 -10.39
C ILE A 283 -13.18 2.33 -11.11
N GLU A 284 -11.89 2.10 -10.99
CA GLU A 284 -11.19 0.95 -11.58
C GLU A 284 -10.35 0.25 -10.51
N TRP A 285 -10.29 -1.08 -10.57
CA TRP A 285 -9.45 -1.88 -9.67
C TRP A 285 -8.94 -3.13 -10.36
N THR A 286 -7.98 -3.78 -9.74
CA THR A 286 -7.46 -5.07 -10.20
C THR A 286 -7.79 -6.17 -9.21
N GLU A 287 -8.08 -7.36 -9.73
CA GLU A 287 -8.19 -8.60 -8.96
C GLU A 287 -7.10 -9.57 -9.39
N ASP A 288 -6.42 -10.15 -8.41
CA ASP A 288 -5.35 -11.10 -8.66
C ASP A 288 -5.93 -12.53 -8.62
N HIS A 289 -5.95 -13.21 -9.77
CA HIS A 289 -6.21 -14.66 -9.83
C HIS A 289 -4.88 -15.39 -9.71
N ILE A 290 -4.68 -16.06 -8.58
CA ILE A 290 -3.43 -16.73 -8.30
C ILE A 290 -3.35 -18.02 -9.10
N ILE A 291 -2.29 -18.18 -9.92
CA ILE A 291 -1.98 -19.39 -10.68
C ILE A 291 -1.07 -20.28 -9.85
N SER A 292 -0.06 -19.73 -9.17
CA SER A 292 0.85 -20.51 -8.35
C SER A 292 1.44 -19.74 -7.18
N TYR A 293 1.78 -20.48 -6.12
CA TYR A 293 2.51 -20.00 -4.96
C TYR A 293 3.97 -20.40 -5.06
N LYS A 294 4.89 -19.58 -4.55
CA LYS A 294 6.31 -19.95 -4.39
C LYS A 294 6.49 -21.08 -3.38
N TYR A 295 5.62 -21.16 -2.38
CA TYR A 295 5.68 -22.13 -1.29
C TYR A 295 4.37 -22.92 -1.19
N PRO A 296 4.39 -24.25 -1.21
CA PRO A 296 3.18 -25.09 -1.14
C PRO A 296 2.38 -24.90 0.15
N GLY A 297 3.07 -24.58 1.24
CA GLY A 297 2.48 -24.38 2.57
C GLY A 297 1.82 -23.02 2.79
N VAL A 298 1.69 -22.21 1.75
CA VAL A 298 1.07 -20.87 1.84
C VAL A 298 -0.26 -20.83 1.09
N TYR A 299 -1.24 -20.15 1.67
CA TYR A 299 -2.47 -19.73 1.01
C TYR A 299 -2.58 -18.22 1.10
N ALA A 300 -2.67 -17.54 -0.04
CA ALA A 300 -2.74 -16.09 -0.08
C ALA A 300 -3.85 -15.64 -1.01
N ILE A 301 -4.63 -14.63 -0.61
CA ILE A 301 -5.64 -14.00 -1.45
C ILE A 301 -5.64 -12.48 -1.28
N LYS A 302 -6.06 -11.78 -2.34
CA LYS A 302 -6.37 -10.35 -2.34
C LYS A 302 -7.76 -10.17 -2.95
N ARG A 303 -8.71 -9.61 -2.19
CA ARG A 303 -10.09 -9.42 -2.65
C ARG A 303 -10.68 -8.11 -2.13
N THR A 304 -11.53 -7.52 -2.95
CA THR A 304 -12.35 -6.38 -2.56
C THR A 304 -13.38 -6.76 -1.49
N THR A 305 -13.97 -5.77 -0.84
CA THR A 305 -15.02 -6.02 0.16
C THR A 305 -16.23 -6.71 -0.43
N TRP A 306 -16.68 -6.28 -1.61
CA TRP A 306 -17.87 -6.80 -2.27
C TRP A 306 -17.69 -8.17 -2.93
N ASP A 307 -16.44 -8.56 -3.27
CA ASP A 307 -16.14 -9.90 -3.74
C ASP A 307 -16.04 -10.90 -2.57
N ALA A 308 -15.45 -10.48 -1.46
CA ALA A 308 -15.26 -11.36 -0.30
C ALA A 308 -16.51 -11.53 0.55
N ASN A 309 -17.38 -10.52 0.63
CA ASN A 309 -18.58 -10.53 1.49
C ASN A 309 -19.86 -10.53 0.66
N PRO A 310 -20.61 -11.64 0.62
CA PRO A 310 -21.81 -11.78 -0.22
C PRO A 310 -22.97 -10.86 0.21
N THR A 311 -22.90 -10.25 1.39
CA THR A 311 -23.92 -9.32 1.89
C THR A 311 -23.63 -7.87 1.49
N ARG A 312 -22.53 -7.61 0.80
CA ARG A 312 -22.10 -6.27 0.39
C ARG A 312 -22.04 -6.16 -1.14
N ARG A 313 -22.49 -5.04 -1.65
CA ARG A 313 -22.41 -4.69 -3.06
C ARG A 313 -21.56 -3.44 -3.21
N ILE A 314 -20.98 -3.24 -4.39
CA ILE A 314 -20.12 -2.10 -4.68
C ILE A 314 -20.88 -0.77 -4.50
N GLU A 315 -22.18 -0.75 -4.78
CA GLU A 315 -23.08 0.40 -4.61
C GLU A 315 -23.16 0.89 -3.15
N ASP A 316 -22.96 0.00 -2.18
CA ASP A 316 -22.99 0.35 -0.75
C ASP A 316 -21.86 1.35 -0.40
N PHE A 317 -20.83 1.44 -1.24
CA PHE A 317 -19.65 2.27 -1.04
C PHE A 317 -19.61 3.53 -1.91
N LYS A 318 -20.65 3.80 -2.72
CA LYS A 318 -20.74 4.97 -3.63
C LYS A 318 -20.34 6.27 -2.94
N ILE A 319 -20.93 6.58 -1.77
CA ILE A 319 -20.64 7.82 -1.03
C ILE A 319 -19.16 7.89 -0.62
N ALA A 320 -18.58 6.78 -0.16
CA ALA A 320 -17.18 6.73 0.25
C ALA A 320 -16.24 7.05 -0.92
N PHE A 321 -16.48 6.42 -2.09
CA PHE A 321 -15.71 6.68 -3.31
C PHE A 321 -15.85 8.13 -3.80
N MET A 322 -17.05 8.69 -3.74
CA MET A 322 -17.28 10.08 -4.13
C MET A 322 -16.67 11.10 -3.17
N THR A 323 -16.54 10.76 -1.87
CA THR A 323 -16.01 11.66 -0.84
C THR A 323 -14.48 11.64 -0.84
N ASP A 324 -13.87 10.47 -0.82
CA ASP A 324 -12.42 10.28 -0.87
C ASP A 324 -12.13 8.96 -1.61
N ASN A 325 -11.92 9.08 -2.92
CA ASN A 325 -11.67 7.93 -3.78
C ASN A 325 -10.42 7.15 -3.35
N ALA A 326 -9.35 7.85 -2.98
CA ALA A 326 -8.09 7.21 -2.61
C ALA A 326 -8.24 6.37 -1.32
N ASP A 327 -8.89 6.91 -0.28
CA ASP A 327 -9.16 6.19 0.96
C ASP A 327 -10.13 5.01 0.72
N ALA A 328 -11.16 5.21 -0.10
CA ALA A 328 -12.13 4.16 -0.43
C ALA A 328 -11.50 3.02 -1.25
N MET A 329 -10.65 3.35 -2.25
CA MET A 329 -9.89 2.36 -3.03
C MET A 329 -8.96 1.54 -2.13
N GLN A 330 -8.26 2.18 -1.23
CA GLN A 330 -7.39 1.52 -0.26
C GLN A 330 -8.19 0.57 0.65
N ARG A 331 -9.25 1.07 1.30
CA ARG A 331 -9.99 0.33 2.33
C ARG A 331 -10.88 -0.77 1.78
N PHE A 332 -11.57 -0.50 0.68
CA PHE A 332 -12.60 -1.41 0.19
C PHE A 332 -12.16 -2.21 -1.04
N ALA A 333 -11.37 -1.62 -1.93
CA ALA A 333 -10.85 -2.30 -3.12
C ALA A 333 -9.47 -2.96 -2.91
N CYS A 334 -8.84 -2.81 -1.74
CA CYS A 334 -7.47 -3.29 -1.48
C CYS A 334 -6.42 -2.71 -2.44
N MET A 335 -6.64 -1.50 -2.93
CA MET A 335 -5.79 -0.79 -3.88
C MET A 335 -5.22 0.49 -3.23
N PRO A 336 -4.17 0.40 -2.41
CA PRO A 336 -3.58 1.59 -1.82
C PRO A 336 -2.84 2.39 -2.89
N SER A 337 -3.22 3.63 -3.08
CA SER A 337 -2.52 4.55 -3.99
C SER A 337 -1.21 5.05 -3.37
N PHE A 338 -1.21 5.35 -2.06
CA PHE A 338 -0.04 5.83 -1.32
C PHE A 338 -0.17 5.60 0.20
N SER A 339 0.95 5.86 0.91
CA SER A 339 0.96 5.93 2.38
C SER A 339 -0.11 6.93 2.87
N SER A 340 -0.78 6.63 3.97
CA SER A 340 -1.76 7.54 4.61
C SER A 340 -1.17 8.94 4.88
N ASP A 341 0.16 9.00 5.02
CA ASP A 341 0.93 10.20 5.27
C ASP A 341 1.55 10.77 3.98
N ALA A 342 1.26 10.18 2.80
CA ALA A 342 1.79 10.66 1.54
C ALA A 342 1.28 12.08 1.25
N PHE A 343 2.21 12.94 0.86
CA PHE A 343 1.88 14.32 0.49
C PHE A 343 1.06 14.36 -0.81
N PHE A 344 1.49 13.62 -1.83
CA PHE A 344 0.70 13.42 -3.05
C PHE A 344 -0.11 12.14 -2.92
N LYS A 345 -1.43 12.24 -2.91
CA LYS A 345 -2.34 11.10 -2.75
C LYS A 345 -2.65 10.37 -4.07
N ASP A 346 -2.39 11.00 -5.19
CA ASP A 346 -2.65 10.48 -6.53
C ASP A 346 -1.37 10.58 -7.37
N LYS A 347 -0.80 9.43 -7.74
CA LYS A 347 0.43 9.36 -8.55
C LYS A 347 0.20 9.81 -9.99
N SER A 348 -1.01 9.60 -10.49
CA SER A 348 -1.34 9.96 -11.87
C SER A 348 -1.13 11.46 -12.15
N VAL A 349 -1.32 12.33 -11.14
CA VAL A 349 -1.07 13.77 -11.30
C VAL A 349 0.42 14.07 -11.48
N LEU A 350 1.31 13.30 -10.83
CA LEU A 350 2.75 13.41 -11.00
C LEU A 350 3.19 12.91 -12.37
N GLU A 351 2.68 11.74 -12.77
CA GLU A 351 3.02 11.11 -14.06
C GLU A 351 2.54 11.97 -15.23
N ARG A 352 1.35 12.55 -15.15
CA ARG A 352 0.85 13.49 -16.17
C ARG A 352 1.73 14.74 -16.33
N ALA A 353 2.23 15.27 -15.24
CA ALA A 353 3.06 16.46 -15.26
C ALA A 353 4.51 16.17 -15.71
N MET A 354 4.99 14.94 -15.51
CA MET A 354 6.35 14.50 -15.85
C MET A 354 6.38 13.87 -17.24
N CYS A 355 6.11 14.65 -18.27
CA CYS A 355 6.01 14.19 -19.65
C CYS A 355 7.07 14.79 -20.61
N LEU A 356 7.90 15.73 -20.15
CA LEU A 356 8.90 16.37 -21.00
C LEU A 356 10.22 15.61 -21.01
N HIS A 357 11.00 15.82 -22.09
CA HIS A 357 12.39 15.41 -22.15
C HIS A 357 13.28 16.33 -21.29
N ASN A 358 14.26 15.78 -20.58
CA ASN A 358 15.24 16.59 -19.86
C ASN A 358 16.40 16.97 -20.81
N PRO A 359 16.55 18.24 -21.23
CA PRO A 359 17.56 18.66 -22.22
C PRO A 359 18.97 18.78 -21.61
N ILE A 360 19.27 18.00 -20.58
CA ILE A 360 20.59 17.92 -19.95
C ILE A 360 21.08 16.47 -20.03
N ASP A 361 22.22 16.28 -20.70
CA ASP A 361 22.82 14.96 -20.84
C ASP A 361 23.44 14.44 -19.52
N GLN A 362 23.84 13.16 -19.51
CA GLN A 362 24.48 12.54 -18.33
C GLN A 362 25.82 13.22 -17.95
N SER A 363 26.46 13.92 -18.89
CA SER A 363 27.65 14.74 -18.66
C SER A 363 27.33 16.17 -18.22
N LYS A 364 26.07 16.45 -17.91
CA LYS A 364 25.53 17.76 -17.47
C LYS A 364 25.70 18.87 -18.52
N ARG A 365 25.76 18.50 -19.81
CA ARG A 365 25.80 19.45 -20.92
C ARG A 365 24.39 19.70 -21.42
N ILE A 366 24.14 20.94 -21.78
CA ILE A 366 22.89 21.36 -22.42
C ILE A 366 22.87 20.79 -23.83
N GLU A 367 21.82 20.12 -24.19
CA GLU A 367 21.61 19.57 -25.52
C GLU A 367 21.46 20.70 -26.55
N PRO A 368 22.02 20.57 -27.76
CA PRO A 368 21.96 21.63 -28.78
C PRO A 368 20.52 21.99 -29.21
N VAL A 369 19.56 21.12 -28.98
CA VAL A 369 18.14 21.35 -29.30
C VAL A 369 17.53 22.42 -28.40
N TRP A 370 17.98 22.55 -27.17
CA TRP A 370 17.48 23.55 -26.23
C TRP A 370 18.27 24.88 -26.40
N GLN A 371 17.64 25.82 -27.07
CA GLN A 371 18.23 27.14 -27.36
C GLN A 371 17.61 28.21 -26.46
N PRO A 372 18.39 29.24 -26.06
CA PRO A 372 17.88 30.37 -25.29
C PRO A 372 16.86 31.19 -26.12
N GLN A 373 15.78 31.58 -25.48
CA GLN A 373 14.73 32.44 -26.04
C GLN A 373 14.79 33.83 -25.42
N GLU A 374 14.68 34.88 -26.26
CA GLU A 374 14.84 36.28 -25.80
C GLU A 374 13.75 36.74 -24.84
N ASP A 375 12.53 36.19 -24.97
CA ASP A 375 11.37 36.57 -24.17
C ASP A 375 11.19 35.75 -22.90
N ILE A 376 11.95 34.64 -22.75
CA ILE A 376 11.84 33.76 -21.59
C ILE A 376 12.88 34.11 -20.53
N ARG A 377 12.36 34.31 -19.30
CA ARG A 377 13.19 34.50 -18.11
C ARG A 377 13.14 33.29 -17.23
N TYR A 378 14.28 32.66 -17.03
CA TYR A 378 14.42 31.43 -16.27
C TYR A 378 14.71 31.70 -14.79
N TYR A 379 14.12 30.91 -13.92
CA TYR A 379 14.27 30.97 -12.46
C TYR A 379 14.82 29.62 -11.97
N LEU A 380 15.86 29.69 -11.15
CA LEU A 380 16.55 28.53 -10.67
C LEU A 380 16.42 28.41 -9.15
N HIS A 381 16.39 27.16 -8.68
CA HIS A 381 16.66 26.85 -7.30
C HIS A 381 17.70 25.73 -7.23
N ALA A 382 18.70 25.91 -6.37
CA ALA A 382 19.75 24.94 -6.10
C ALA A 382 19.62 24.43 -4.67
N ASP A 383 19.37 23.13 -4.54
CA ASP A 383 19.49 22.43 -3.27
C ASP A 383 20.91 21.87 -3.13
N LEU A 384 21.66 22.35 -2.12
CA LEU A 384 23.07 22.04 -1.91
C LEU A 384 23.24 21.10 -0.71
N ALA A 385 23.54 19.84 -0.95
CA ALA A 385 23.73 18.84 0.08
C ALA A 385 25.19 18.76 0.60
N GLN A 386 25.37 18.34 1.88
CA GLN A 386 26.68 18.42 2.53
C GLN A 386 27.59 17.19 2.43
N LYS A 387 27.11 15.96 2.59
CA LYS A 387 28.06 14.83 2.71
C LYS A 387 27.62 13.53 2.03
N HIS A 388 26.33 13.26 1.97
CA HIS A 388 25.81 11.97 1.49
C HIS A 388 24.63 12.11 0.52
N ASP A 389 24.09 13.33 0.38
CA ASP A 389 22.93 13.63 -0.43
C ASP A 389 23.38 14.26 -1.77
N LYS A 390 22.47 14.33 -2.75
CA LYS A 390 22.73 14.90 -4.06
C LYS A 390 22.64 16.42 -4.00
N CYS A 391 23.39 17.12 -4.86
CA CYS A 391 23.09 18.52 -5.16
C CYS A 391 22.22 18.56 -6.41
N ALA A 392 21.13 19.29 -6.40
CA ALA A 392 20.22 19.43 -7.52
C ALA A 392 19.96 20.89 -7.87
N VAL A 393 19.83 21.17 -9.18
CA VAL A 393 19.42 22.48 -9.70
C VAL A 393 18.27 22.24 -10.65
N ALA A 394 17.12 22.88 -10.39
CA ALA A 394 16.00 22.91 -11.30
C ALA A 394 15.84 24.31 -11.94
N ILE A 395 15.38 24.32 -13.17
CA ILE A 395 15.17 25.51 -13.99
C ILE A 395 13.71 25.56 -14.39
N ALA A 396 13.03 26.66 -14.13
CA ALA A 396 11.63 26.83 -14.46
C ALA A 396 11.33 28.24 -14.99
N HIS A 397 10.26 28.34 -15.79
CA HIS A 397 9.69 29.62 -16.20
C HIS A 397 8.16 29.57 -16.20
N VAL A 398 7.53 30.76 -16.21
CA VAL A 398 6.09 30.87 -16.48
C VAL A 398 5.91 30.99 -17.99
N ASP A 399 5.31 29.97 -18.59
CA ASP A 399 5.04 29.91 -20.03
C ASP A 399 3.89 30.87 -20.41
N LYS A 400 2.78 30.75 -19.72
CA LYS A 400 1.58 31.54 -19.99
C LYS A 400 0.74 31.76 -18.75
N TRP A 401 -0.25 32.65 -18.87
CA TRP A 401 -1.27 32.83 -17.85
C TRP A 401 -2.59 32.26 -18.33
N VAL A 402 -3.20 31.42 -17.53
CA VAL A 402 -4.43 30.70 -17.86
C VAL A 402 -5.57 31.11 -16.93
N GLN A 403 -6.78 31.16 -17.47
CA GLN A 403 -7.99 31.46 -16.72
C GLN A 403 -8.66 30.17 -16.27
N ILE A 404 -8.78 29.97 -14.97
CA ILE A 404 -9.47 28.82 -14.38
C ILE A 404 -10.85 29.26 -13.89
N ARG A 405 -11.86 28.48 -14.25
CA ARG A 405 -13.22 28.65 -13.78
C ARG A 405 -13.36 27.92 -12.44
N THR A 406 -13.59 28.65 -11.36
CA THR A 406 -13.83 28.06 -10.03
C THR A 406 -15.29 27.62 -9.87
N PHE A 407 -15.54 26.79 -8.84
CA PHE A 407 -16.86 26.18 -8.56
C PHE A 407 -18.03 27.18 -8.45
N ASN A 408 -17.75 28.47 -8.19
CA ASN A 408 -18.75 29.53 -8.04
C ASN A 408 -18.84 30.48 -9.24
N ASP A 409 -18.49 30.01 -10.44
CA ASP A 409 -18.43 30.82 -11.67
C ASP A 409 -17.45 32.02 -11.63
N TYR A 410 -16.64 32.13 -10.57
CA TYR A 410 -15.55 33.12 -10.54
C TYR A 410 -14.39 32.60 -11.37
N THR A 411 -13.87 33.44 -12.23
CA THR A 411 -12.68 33.16 -13.01
C THR A 411 -11.45 33.77 -12.36
N GLN A 412 -10.44 32.98 -12.11
CA GLN A 412 -9.15 33.43 -11.61
C GLN A 412 -8.08 33.16 -12.65
N VAL A 413 -7.10 34.07 -12.74
CA VAL A 413 -5.97 33.92 -13.67
C VAL A 413 -4.76 33.44 -12.91
N HIS A 414 -4.24 32.32 -13.34
CA HIS A 414 -3.12 31.62 -12.70
C HIS A 414 -1.99 31.36 -13.70
N PRO A 415 -0.71 31.27 -13.24
CA PRO A 415 0.40 30.92 -14.10
C PRO A 415 0.36 29.43 -14.49
N PHE A 416 0.75 29.15 -15.72
CA PHE A 416 1.16 27.83 -16.20
C PHE A 416 2.69 27.79 -16.22
N VAL A 417 3.29 26.81 -15.57
CA VAL A 417 4.73 26.73 -15.33
C VAL A 417 5.33 25.56 -16.06
N ILE A 418 6.47 25.77 -16.69
CA ILE A 418 7.31 24.69 -17.23
C ILE A 418 8.59 24.60 -16.38
N VAL A 419 8.88 23.42 -15.90
CA VAL A 419 10.22 23.07 -15.43
C VAL A 419 11.00 22.59 -16.64
N ASP A 420 11.89 23.42 -17.15
CA ASP A 420 12.59 23.18 -18.41
C ASP A 420 13.65 22.10 -18.30
N ALA A 421 14.37 22.08 -17.20
CA ALA A 421 15.48 21.16 -17.00
C ALA A 421 15.77 20.92 -15.52
N ILE A 422 16.34 19.75 -15.23
CA ILE A 422 16.85 19.40 -13.91
C ILE A 422 18.22 18.77 -14.08
N VAL A 423 19.19 19.28 -13.34
CA VAL A 423 20.55 18.75 -13.31
C VAL A 423 20.96 18.43 -11.87
N TRP A 424 21.61 17.29 -11.66
CA TRP A 424 22.04 16.88 -10.33
C TRP A 424 23.46 16.29 -10.32
N TRP A 425 24.10 16.35 -9.17
CA TRP A 425 25.42 15.79 -8.88
C TRP A 425 25.33 14.80 -7.73
N GLU A 426 25.90 13.64 -7.93
CA GLU A 426 25.98 12.60 -6.91
C GLU A 426 27.30 12.69 -6.15
N PRO A 427 27.33 12.44 -4.83
CA PRO A 427 28.57 12.40 -4.06
C PRO A 427 29.47 11.29 -4.59
N LYS A 428 30.75 11.57 -4.73
CA LYS A 428 31.76 10.58 -5.14
C LYS A 428 32.10 9.67 -3.96
N LYS A 429 32.59 8.45 -4.23
CA LYS A 429 33.04 7.51 -3.17
C LYS A 429 34.07 8.11 -2.19
N GLU A 430 34.78 9.15 -2.60
CA GLU A 430 35.89 9.77 -1.87
C GLU A 430 35.58 11.18 -1.34
N GLY A 431 34.34 11.65 -1.38
CA GLY A 431 34.03 12.98 -0.83
C GLY A 431 32.71 13.59 -1.26
N PRO A 432 32.36 14.75 -0.69
CA PRO A 432 31.13 15.47 -1.00
C PRO A 432 31.13 15.99 -2.44
N VAL A 433 29.96 16.41 -2.91
CA VAL A 433 29.81 17.10 -4.20
C VAL A 433 30.65 18.38 -4.19
N ASN A 434 31.38 18.62 -5.29
CA ASN A 434 32.12 19.86 -5.46
C ASN A 434 31.18 21.01 -5.84
N LEU A 435 30.88 21.87 -4.90
CA LEU A 435 29.98 23.01 -5.08
C LEU A 435 30.45 24.01 -6.16
N SER A 436 31.77 24.07 -6.45
CA SER A 436 32.29 24.88 -7.57
C SER A 436 31.77 24.37 -8.91
N GLU A 437 31.56 23.05 -9.08
CA GLU A 437 30.99 22.49 -10.31
C GLU A 437 29.55 22.98 -10.53
N VAL A 438 28.74 23.06 -9.46
CA VAL A 438 27.36 23.58 -9.52
C VAL A 438 27.35 25.06 -9.92
N LYS A 439 28.21 25.86 -9.27
CA LYS A 439 28.36 27.28 -9.59
C LYS A 439 28.80 27.50 -11.06
N ASP A 440 29.83 26.79 -11.48
CA ASP A 440 30.39 26.95 -12.83
C ASP A 440 29.36 26.53 -13.89
N TRP A 441 28.51 25.54 -13.57
CA TRP A 441 27.40 25.14 -14.42
C TRP A 441 26.38 26.29 -14.58
N ILE A 442 25.96 26.94 -13.49
CA ILE A 442 25.02 28.07 -13.51
C ILE A 442 25.61 29.25 -14.33
N VAL A 443 26.90 29.55 -14.14
CA VAL A 443 27.58 30.60 -14.91
C VAL A 443 27.63 30.26 -16.40
N ASN A 444 27.89 28.98 -16.72
CA ASN A 444 27.91 28.52 -18.10
C ASN A 444 26.54 28.58 -18.76
N PHE A 445 25.45 28.18 -18.02
CA PHE A 445 24.09 28.30 -18.50
C PHE A 445 23.76 29.72 -18.95
N ARG A 446 24.10 30.72 -18.12
CA ARG A 446 23.93 32.13 -18.50
C ARG A 446 24.80 32.51 -19.70
N ARG A 447 26.05 32.04 -19.78
CA ARG A 447 26.98 32.37 -20.89
C ARG A 447 26.48 31.83 -22.23
N GLN A 448 25.69 30.79 -22.24
CA GLN A 448 25.04 30.27 -23.44
C GLN A 448 23.86 31.13 -23.92
N GLY A 449 23.49 32.19 -23.20
CA GLY A 449 22.48 33.15 -23.63
C GLY A 449 21.16 33.07 -22.86
N PHE A 450 20.96 32.08 -21.97
CA PHE A 450 19.75 31.97 -21.19
C PHE A 450 19.59 33.12 -20.19
N GLN A 451 18.44 33.78 -20.21
CA GLN A 451 18.17 34.94 -19.37
C GLN A 451 17.75 34.53 -17.94
N LEU A 452 18.64 34.69 -16.97
CA LEU A 452 18.37 34.39 -15.57
C LEU A 452 17.62 35.52 -14.86
N GLY A 453 16.45 35.21 -14.32
CA GLY A 453 15.67 36.12 -13.47
C GLY A 453 16.20 36.16 -12.04
N LEU A 454 16.30 34.99 -11.42
CA LEU A 454 16.78 34.80 -10.05
C LEU A 454 17.31 33.39 -9.88
N VAL A 455 18.37 33.24 -9.08
CA VAL A 455 18.87 31.94 -8.61
C VAL A 455 18.80 31.92 -7.09
N THR A 456 18.06 30.96 -6.51
CA THR A 456 17.98 30.81 -5.06
C THR A 456 18.68 29.56 -4.57
N PHE A 457 19.06 29.56 -3.31
CA PHE A 457 19.77 28.49 -2.62
C PHE A 457 19.16 28.28 -1.23
N ASP A 458 19.22 27.06 -0.67
CA ASP A 458 18.93 26.92 0.75
C ASP A 458 19.99 27.62 1.62
N ARG A 459 19.63 27.94 2.87
CA ARG A 459 20.41 28.83 3.77
C ARG A 459 21.81 28.34 4.11
N TRP A 460 22.06 27.04 4.03
CA TRP A 460 23.33 26.45 4.46
C TRP A 460 24.33 26.41 3.31
N GLN A 461 25.55 26.93 3.55
CA GLN A 461 26.73 26.88 2.65
C GLN A 461 26.64 27.62 1.30
N SER A 462 25.66 28.46 1.09
CA SER A 462 25.48 29.18 -0.19
C SER A 462 26.11 30.57 -0.24
N PHE A 463 26.66 31.09 0.84
CA PHE A 463 27.11 32.48 0.91
C PHE A 463 28.23 32.83 -0.09
N ASP A 464 29.27 31.99 -0.14
CA ASP A 464 30.40 32.23 -1.05
C ASP A 464 29.98 32.09 -2.52
N ILE A 465 29.18 31.06 -2.82
CA ILE A 465 28.64 30.87 -4.18
C ILE A 465 27.76 32.06 -4.60
N GLN A 466 26.91 32.54 -3.71
CA GLN A 466 26.06 33.71 -3.99
C GLN A 466 26.88 34.97 -4.24
N GLN A 467 27.96 35.22 -3.50
CA GLN A 467 28.83 36.36 -3.73
C GLN A 467 29.52 36.28 -5.11
N GLU A 468 30.04 35.11 -5.45
CA GLU A 468 30.69 34.89 -6.74
C GLU A 468 29.71 35.05 -7.91
N LEU A 469 28.48 34.50 -7.81
CA LEU A 469 27.45 34.66 -8.83
C LEU A 469 27.00 36.14 -8.98
N LYS A 470 26.86 36.84 -7.84
CA LYS A 470 26.60 38.31 -7.87
C LYS A 470 27.70 39.10 -8.54
N SER A 471 28.97 38.71 -8.37
CA SER A 471 30.12 39.36 -8.99
C SER A 471 30.09 39.26 -10.51
N VAL A 472 29.51 38.19 -11.06
CA VAL A 472 29.31 38.03 -12.52
C VAL A 472 27.92 38.51 -12.98
N GLY A 473 27.18 39.24 -12.12
CA GLY A 473 25.92 39.88 -12.47
C GLY A 473 24.70 38.93 -12.46
N ILE A 474 24.74 37.79 -11.79
CA ILE A 474 23.60 36.91 -11.57
C ILE A 474 22.91 37.30 -10.25
N LYS A 475 21.61 37.56 -10.31
CA LYS A 475 20.82 37.84 -9.11
C LYS A 475 20.66 36.56 -8.30
N THR A 476 21.00 36.63 -7.01
CA THR A 476 20.84 35.50 -6.08
C THR A 476 20.12 35.89 -4.82
N ASP A 477 19.39 34.95 -4.23
CA ASP A 477 18.75 35.08 -2.92
C ASP A 477 18.73 33.72 -2.19
N THR A 478 18.24 33.72 -0.97
CA THR A 478 18.10 32.54 -0.13
C THR A 478 16.62 32.14 -0.04
N LEU A 479 16.30 30.87 -0.30
CA LEU A 479 14.98 30.31 -0.18
C LEU A 479 15.05 28.99 0.54
N SER A 480 14.40 28.86 1.69
CA SER A 480 14.21 27.56 2.35
C SER A 480 12.87 26.98 1.94
N VAL A 481 12.90 25.89 1.21
CA VAL A 481 11.71 25.16 0.77
C VAL A 481 11.01 24.53 1.98
N GLY A 482 9.72 24.77 2.12
CA GLY A 482 8.91 24.27 3.23
C GLY A 482 7.52 23.84 2.79
N LYS A 483 6.71 23.38 3.75
CA LYS A 483 5.37 22.81 3.50
C LYS A 483 4.52 23.65 2.55
N LYS A 484 4.47 24.98 2.76
CA LYS A 484 3.66 25.86 1.91
C LYS A 484 4.10 25.83 0.43
N HIS A 485 5.40 25.79 0.15
CA HIS A 485 5.90 25.72 -1.23
C HIS A 485 5.49 24.41 -1.91
N TYR A 486 5.49 23.30 -1.16
CA TYR A 486 4.98 22.03 -1.64
C TYR A 486 3.46 22.03 -1.85
N GLU A 487 2.69 22.69 -0.97
CA GLU A 487 1.25 22.85 -1.13
C GLU A 487 0.92 23.68 -2.39
N ASP A 488 1.67 24.76 -2.64
CA ASP A 488 1.53 25.57 -3.84
C ASP A 488 1.87 24.74 -5.11
N LEU A 489 2.94 23.95 -5.07
CA LEU A 489 3.30 23.04 -6.17
C LEU A 489 2.23 21.96 -6.39
N ALA A 490 1.70 21.37 -5.31
CA ALA A 490 0.64 20.37 -5.41
C ALA A 490 -0.62 20.91 -6.10
N MET A 491 -0.99 22.16 -5.84
CA MET A 491 -2.10 22.80 -6.55
C MET A 491 -1.86 22.87 -8.07
N LEU A 492 -0.62 23.16 -8.50
CA LEU A 492 -0.30 23.15 -9.94
C LEU A 492 -0.42 21.74 -10.55
N TYR A 493 0.01 20.70 -9.82
CA TYR A 493 -0.16 19.32 -10.28
C TYR A 493 -1.64 18.94 -10.42
N TYR A 494 -2.46 19.18 -9.39
CA TYR A 494 -3.89 18.84 -9.41
C TYR A 494 -4.67 19.65 -10.45
N GLU A 495 -4.28 20.89 -10.71
CA GLU A 495 -4.89 21.76 -11.71
C GLU A 495 -4.25 21.61 -13.10
N SER A 496 -3.32 20.66 -13.29
CA SER A 496 -2.59 20.43 -14.54
C SER A 496 -1.96 21.71 -15.11
N ARG A 497 -1.34 22.51 -14.26
CA ARG A 497 -0.70 23.79 -14.60
C ARG A 497 0.82 23.76 -14.50
N VAL A 498 1.41 22.59 -14.42
CA VAL A 498 2.86 22.40 -14.44
C VAL A 498 3.21 21.22 -15.33
N LEU A 499 4.25 21.40 -16.14
CA LEU A 499 4.90 20.32 -16.89
C LEU A 499 6.38 20.29 -16.54
N MET A 500 6.98 19.10 -16.58
CA MET A 500 8.39 18.93 -16.24
C MET A 500 9.00 17.68 -16.88
N PRO A 501 10.34 17.57 -16.91
CA PRO A 501 11.02 16.38 -17.41
C PRO A 501 10.65 15.12 -16.65
N HIS A 502 10.50 14.01 -17.37
CA HIS A 502 10.36 12.68 -16.78
C HIS A 502 11.71 12.20 -16.24
N ILE A 503 11.83 12.11 -14.94
CA ILE A 503 13.02 11.61 -14.24
C ILE A 503 12.57 10.65 -13.14
N ASP A 504 12.93 9.37 -13.25
CA ASP A 504 12.51 8.32 -12.31
C ASP A 504 12.82 8.65 -10.86
N ILE A 505 14.01 9.23 -10.61
CA ILE A 505 14.42 9.63 -9.26
C ILE A 505 13.49 10.72 -8.70
N LEU A 506 13.11 11.71 -9.50
CA LEU A 506 12.18 12.77 -9.08
C LEU A 506 10.79 12.20 -8.82
N LEU A 507 10.31 11.33 -9.70
CA LEU A 507 9.01 10.67 -9.52
C LEU A 507 8.98 9.83 -8.24
N GLN A 508 10.08 9.12 -7.95
CA GLN A 508 10.21 8.38 -6.70
C GLN A 508 10.22 9.32 -5.49
N GLU A 509 11.08 10.35 -5.48
CA GLU A 509 11.16 11.34 -4.39
C GLU A 509 9.80 11.97 -4.11
N MET A 510 9.11 12.51 -5.14
CA MET A 510 7.79 13.13 -5.01
C MET A 510 6.74 12.14 -4.48
N SER A 511 6.80 10.89 -4.93
CA SER A 511 5.89 9.83 -4.50
C SER A 511 6.09 9.42 -3.03
N GLU A 512 7.31 9.54 -2.52
CA GLU A 512 7.67 9.16 -1.15
C GLU A 512 7.52 10.28 -0.12
N LEU A 513 7.23 11.53 -0.56
CA LEU A 513 7.03 12.66 0.35
C LEU A 513 5.89 12.43 1.34
N LYS A 514 6.12 12.79 2.59
CA LYS A 514 5.18 12.63 3.70
C LYS A 514 4.97 13.93 4.47
N ILE A 515 3.76 14.08 5.02
CA ILE A 515 3.47 15.14 5.99
C ILE A 515 3.87 14.66 7.38
N ILE A 516 4.82 15.33 8.00
CA ILE A 516 5.29 15.02 9.36
C ILE A 516 4.74 16.05 10.34
N ASN A 517 3.97 15.56 11.35
CA ASN A 517 3.40 16.37 12.43
C ASN A 517 2.61 17.61 11.94
N ASP A 518 1.96 17.51 10.79
CA ASP A 518 1.22 18.62 10.13
C ASP A 518 2.04 19.90 9.84
N ARG A 519 3.35 19.87 10.02
CA ARG A 519 4.22 21.06 9.93
C ARG A 519 5.26 21.01 8.82
N LYS A 520 5.69 19.81 8.42
CA LYS A 520 6.79 19.63 7.49
C LYS A 520 6.44 18.58 6.42
N VAL A 521 6.85 18.83 5.19
CA VAL A 521 6.91 17.82 4.13
C VAL A 521 8.34 17.29 4.09
N ASP A 522 8.50 15.99 4.21
CA ASP A 522 9.83 15.34 4.27
C ASP A 522 9.78 13.93 3.65
N HIS A 523 10.96 13.38 3.39
CA HIS A 523 11.12 12.02 2.87
C HIS A 523 11.23 10.98 4.00
N PRO A 524 11.01 9.67 3.73
CA PRO A 524 11.33 8.57 4.64
C PRO A 524 12.84 8.55 4.98
N ARG A 525 13.23 7.93 6.11
CA ARG A 525 14.62 7.86 6.60
C ARG A 525 15.67 7.38 5.59
N LYS A 526 15.30 6.59 4.60
CA LYS A 526 16.18 6.09 3.53
C LYS A 526 15.93 6.77 2.18
N GLY A 527 15.07 7.77 2.13
CA GLY A 527 14.77 8.54 0.93
C GLY A 527 15.64 9.78 0.80
N SER A 528 15.45 10.52 -0.27
CA SER A 528 16.00 11.83 -0.57
C SER A 528 14.88 12.72 -1.08
N LYS A 529 15.08 14.03 -1.06
CA LYS A 529 14.16 15.01 -1.65
C LYS A 529 14.88 16.14 -2.37
N ASP A 530 16.13 15.94 -2.70
CA ASP A 530 17.02 16.96 -3.24
C ASP A 530 16.52 17.49 -4.58
N LEU A 531 16.05 16.61 -5.48
CA LEU A 531 15.44 17.01 -6.74
C LEU A 531 14.07 17.64 -6.51
N SER A 532 13.30 17.12 -5.57
CA SER A 532 11.98 17.62 -5.18
C SER A 532 12.06 19.03 -4.59
N ASP A 533 13.03 19.31 -3.71
CA ASP A 533 13.27 20.64 -3.16
C ASP A 533 13.72 21.62 -4.25
N ALA A 534 14.64 21.18 -5.16
CA ALA A 534 15.07 21.99 -6.28
C ALA A 534 13.91 22.39 -7.21
N VAL A 535 13.07 21.45 -7.60
CA VAL A 535 11.88 21.71 -8.44
C VAL A 535 10.89 22.64 -7.73
N THR A 536 10.58 22.35 -6.48
CA THR A 536 9.64 23.15 -5.69
C THR A 536 10.10 24.61 -5.57
N GLY A 537 11.39 24.80 -5.30
CA GLY A 537 11.98 26.14 -5.20
C GLY A 537 12.02 26.88 -6.54
N ALA A 538 12.34 26.21 -7.65
CA ALA A 538 12.38 26.81 -8.98
C ALA A 538 10.98 27.24 -9.44
N VAL A 539 9.96 26.40 -9.24
CA VAL A 539 8.56 26.70 -9.57
C VAL A 539 8.07 27.88 -8.73
N TYR A 540 8.34 27.89 -7.43
CA TYR A 540 8.00 29.02 -6.55
C TYR A 540 8.65 30.32 -7.06
N ASN A 541 9.94 30.31 -7.38
CA ASN A 541 10.63 31.48 -7.90
C ASN A 541 10.03 31.97 -9.22
N ALA A 542 9.70 31.07 -10.14
CA ALA A 542 9.06 31.43 -11.41
C ALA A 542 7.74 32.15 -11.18
N ILE A 543 6.88 31.63 -10.30
CA ILE A 543 5.58 32.23 -9.97
C ILE A 543 5.73 33.58 -9.27
N ALA A 544 6.60 33.64 -8.24
CA ALA A 544 6.74 34.81 -7.39
C ALA A 544 7.38 36.02 -8.09
N HIS A 545 8.22 35.76 -9.10
CA HIS A 545 9.04 36.81 -9.72
C HIS A 545 8.73 37.08 -11.19
N THR A 546 7.78 36.37 -11.82
CA THR A 546 7.32 36.68 -13.17
C THR A 546 6.15 37.66 -13.09
N PRO A 547 6.32 38.93 -13.57
CA PRO A 547 5.21 39.88 -13.58
C PRO A 547 4.16 39.46 -14.60
N ARG A 548 2.90 39.51 -14.20
CA ARG A 548 1.79 39.29 -15.12
C ARG A 548 1.77 40.43 -16.17
N ASN A 549 1.90 40.05 -17.43
CA ASN A 549 1.69 40.99 -18.52
C ASN A 549 0.18 41.14 -18.82
N LEU A 550 -0.40 42.30 -18.55
CA LEU A 550 -1.84 42.56 -18.71
C LEU A 550 -2.31 42.53 -20.17
N ASN A 551 -1.38 42.56 -21.14
CA ASN A 551 -1.67 42.55 -22.57
C ASN A 551 -1.56 41.16 -23.20
N GLN A 552 -1.23 40.13 -22.43
CA GLN A 552 -1.18 38.74 -22.92
C GLN A 552 -2.60 38.18 -23.08
N GLU A 553 -2.87 37.51 -24.19
CA GLU A 553 -4.10 36.73 -24.35
C GLU A 553 -4.17 35.66 -23.25
N ILE A 554 -5.34 35.57 -22.61
CA ILE A 554 -5.56 34.63 -21.52
C ILE A 554 -6.35 33.47 -22.10
N GLU A 555 -5.73 32.30 -22.16
CA GLU A 555 -6.43 31.06 -22.55
C GLU A 555 -7.37 30.60 -21.43
N ILE A 556 -8.60 30.22 -21.81
CA ILE A 556 -9.54 29.61 -20.86
C ILE A 556 -9.10 28.15 -20.67
N HIS A 557 -8.64 27.86 -19.47
CA HIS A 557 -8.25 26.51 -19.08
C HIS A 557 -9.42 25.85 -18.38
N ASP A 558 -10.13 24.98 -19.11
CA ASP A 558 -11.15 24.12 -18.52
C ASP A 558 -10.47 22.78 -18.11
N TRP A 559 -10.17 22.66 -16.81
CA TRP A 559 -9.59 21.46 -16.25
C TRP A 559 -10.40 20.19 -16.55
N LYS A 560 -11.73 20.31 -16.79
CA LYS A 560 -12.59 19.22 -17.21
C LYS A 560 -12.31 18.79 -18.65
N SER A 561 -11.85 19.66 -19.52
CA SER A 561 -11.50 19.32 -20.90
C SER A 561 -10.17 18.58 -21.00
N ILE A 562 -9.24 18.80 -20.09
CA ILE A 562 -7.96 18.08 -20.03
C ILE A 562 -8.19 16.63 -19.59
N ASN A 563 -9.03 16.41 -18.57
CA ASN A 563 -9.42 15.06 -18.15
C ASN A 563 -10.25 14.31 -19.22
N LYS A 564 -11.04 15.03 -20.04
CA LYS A 564 -11.80 14.41 -21.15
C LYS A 564 -10.91 13.86 -22.26
N LYS A 565 -9.86 14.56 -22.64
CA LYS A 565 -8.95 14.11 -23.70
C LYS A 565 -8.16 12.87 -23.26
N HIS A 566 -7.68 12.82 -22.04
CA HIS A 566 -6.95 11.65 -21.51
C HIS A 566 -7.81 10.39 -21.41
N ASN A 567 -9.06 10.50 -20.95
CA ASN A 567 -9.94 9.32 -20.83
C ASN A 567 -10.41 8.75 -22.20
N GLN A 568 -10.25 9.47 -23.30
CA GLN A 568 -10.52 8.95 -24.64
C GLN A 568 -9.31 8.19 -25.23
N ASP A 569 -8.09 8.53 -24.83
CA ASP A 569 -6.87 7.93 -25.33
C ASP A 569 -6.45 6.66 -24.53
N GLU A 570 -6.93 6.47 -23.29
CA GLU A 570 -6.67 5.27 -22.48
C GLU A 570 -7.40 3.99 -22.97
N ASN A 571 -8.37 4.11 -23.88
CA ASN A 571 -9.03 2.93 -24.49
C ASN A 571 -8.17 2.21 -25.55
N ASP A 572 -7.04 2.76 -25.94
CA ASP A 572 -6.04 2.08 -26.74
C ASP A 572 -4.83 1.74 -25.85
N ASN A 573 -4.73 0.50 -25.46
CA ASN A 573 -3.70 -0.16 -24.63
C ASN A 573 -2.29 -0.09 -25.26
N LYS A 574 -1.83 1.12 -25.64
CA LYS A 574 -0.48 1.35 -26.16
C LYS A 574 0.32 2.19 -25.19
N ARG A 575 1.40 1.62 -24.75
CA ARG A 575 2.51 2.30 -24.07
C ARG A 575 2.98 3.46 -24.96
N TRP A 576 3.01 4.67 -24.43
CA TRP A 576 3.51 5.87 -25.10
C TRP A 576 4.89 5.64 -25.68
N GLU A 577 5.00 5.71 -26.99
CA GLU A 577 6.29 5.90 -27.68
C GLU A 577 6.37 7.36 -28.14
N PRO A 578 7.58 7.96 -28.20
CA PRO A 578 7.75 9.39 -28.55
C PRO A 578 7.14 9.80 -29.90
N GLU A 579 6.88 8.86 -30.77
CA GLU A 579 6.30 9.08 -32.10
C GLU A 579 4.75 9.17 -32.11
N GLU A 580 4.09 8.89 -30.98
CA GLU A 580 2.62 8.87 -30.87
C GLU A 580 2.05 9.94 -29.90
N MET A 581 2.78 11.04 -29.71
CA MET A 581 2.33 12.15 -28.89
C MET A 581 1.10 12.83 -29.51
N PRO A 582 0.06 13.20 -28.71
CA PRO A 582 -1.07 13.98 -29.21
C PRO A 582 -0.63 15.23 -29.97
N ASP A 583 -1.30 15.53 -31.08
CA ASP A 583 -0.92 16.63 -31.98
C ASP A 583 -0.83 17.99 -31.29
N ASP A 584 -1.60 18.23 -30.23
CA ASP A 584 -1.55 19.46 -29.45
C ASP A 584 -0.32 19.55 -28.54
N ILE A 585 0.18 18.43 -28.00
CA ILE A 585 1.44 18.38 -27.27
C ILE A 585 2.63 18.40 -28.25
N ALA A 586 2.54 17.68 -29.36
CA ALA A 586 3.54 17.71 -30.40
C ALA A 586 3.68 19.12 -31.02
N ASN A 587 2.58 19.77 -31.35
CA ASN A 587 2.55 21.17 -31.82
C ASN A 587 3.04 22.16 -30.76
N PHE A 588 2.76 21.90 -29.47
CA PHE A 588 3.27 22.70 -28.35
C PHE A 588 4.81 22.55 -28.25
N LEU A 589 5.32 21.32 -28.30
CA LEU A 589 6.74 21.04 -28.26
C LEU A 589 7.48 21.54 -29.53
N ASP A 590 6.86 21.43 -30.71
CA ASP A 590 7.38 22.01 -31.95
C ASP A 590 7.43 23.54 -31.89
N SER A 591 6.50 24.21 -31.22
CA SER A 591 6.56 25.66 -31.02
C SER A 591 7.73 26.11 -30.15
N PHE A 592 8.33 25.19 -29.37
CA PHE A 592 9.50 25.43 -28.53
C PHE A 592 10.81 24.90 -29.14
N ASN A 593 10.81 24.33 -30.36
CA ASN A 593 11.97 23.63 -30.93
C ASN A 593 12.51 22.49 -30.02
N MET A 594 11.63 21.76 -29.35
CA MET A 594 11.98 20.72 -28.39
C MET A 594 11.79 19.28 -28.94
N LEU A 595 11.57 19.10 -30.25
CA LEU A 595 11.58 17.83 -30.98
C LEU A 595 12.77 17.75 -31.93
#